data_779f0ba42cc58f4b34f384f7069b5f9d
#
_entry.id   779f0ba42cc58f4b34f384f7069b5f9d
#
_cell.length_a   1.000
_cell.length_b   1.000
_cell.length_c   1.000
_cell.angle_alpha   90.00
_cell.angle_beta   90.00
_cell.angle_gamma   90.00
#
_symmetry.space_group_name_H-M   'P 1'
#
loop_
_entity.id
_entity.type
_entity.pdbx_description
1 polymer ?
#
loop_
_entity_poly.entity_id
_entity_poly.type
_entity_poly.pdbx_seq_one_letter_code
_entity_poly.pdbx_strand_id
1 'polypeptide(L)'
;MVNICILGGGSSGWMTAAAFAKRFPHYKIRLIENPSQKPLSVGESTLGHFNRYLECIDLKDEQWMKECNATYKVSIQFTNWQNKGDVFQYPFGDIDYTNGDFLTWYYLHYTWPELFPDTTYCDFYNPISYLAHTNKMVDDNVHIRNYQKRWNAAYHFDATKFGGWLRDNLCQSVEHTKARIINTIYDNECNVKAVVDDEGLHYEADYFIDCSGFSSVLLEKSMGQDFIEFPNLPNDSAVVTHVPYTDKEKELSNTTDGYAMDNGWLWTIPLWNSIGKGYVYSSKFCGKDQAEQEFRKHVDWGGDVEHIKFKHGKRRLGWCQNVIGIGLSYGFLEPLESTGLFTTHENILRLVDTFERRDGHITQIDIDGYNHAVSYELEAMKEFVEMHYYISPRNDTEYWRHYSNKSPLTYDEMFDKVVRSPRLYQEFIHCWNIANAPRDLGGLVYIAAGLGYHPLTKTDYKHKMARGEFNMAYLEEAKDKHFHYRKSVLRWLKKQPSHYEYLKQRIYV
;
A
#
# COMPACT_ATOMS: atom_id res chain seq x y z
N MET A 1 1.10 31.01 -19.00
CA MET A 1 0.17 30.40 -17.98
C MET A 1 -0.06 28.97 -18.45
N VAL A 2 0.29 28.00 -17.64
CA VAL A 2 0.17 26.58 -17.99
C VAL A 2 -1.28 26.13 -17.83
N ASN A 3 -1.78 25.36 -18.83
CA ASN A 3 -3.11 24.79 -18.83
C ASN A 3 -3.00 23.26 -18.64
N ILE A 4 -3.67 22.72 -17.63
CA ILE A 4 -3.68 21.30 -17.30
C ILE A 4 -5.10 20.73 -17.53
N CYS A 5 -5.19 19.64 -18.25
CA CYS A 5 -6.43 18.89 -18.42
C CYS A 5 -6.30 17.52 -17.77
N ILE A 6 -7.13 17.23 -16.76
CA ILE A 6 -7.16 15.96 -16.01
C ILE A 6 -8.36 15.17 -16.51
N LEU A 7 -8.16 13.93 -16.97
CA LEU A 7 -9.24 13.03 -17.40
C LEU A 7 -9.53 11.97 -16.33
N GLY A 8 -10.70 12.04 -15.76
CA GLY A 8 -11.22 11.09 -14.78
C GLY A 8 -11.61 11.76 -13.46
N GLY A 9 -12.85 11.56 -13.03
CA GLY A 9 -13.45 12.12 -11.79
C GLY A 9 -13.38 11.18 -10.60
N GLY A 10 -12.53 10.14 -10.63
CA GLY A 10 -12.27 9.25 -9.50
C GLY A 10 -11.31 9.87 -8.48
N SER A 11 -10.94 9.09 -7.44
CA SER A 11 -10.00 9.53 -6.39
C SER A 11 -8.68 10.05 -6.95
N SER A 12 -8.06 9.34 -7.90
CA SER A 12 -6.80 9.76 -8.52
C SER A 12 -6.91 11.13 -9.20
N GLY A 13 -8.01 11.37 -9.92
CA GLY A 13 -8.24 12.66 -10.61
C GLY A 13 -8.42 13.82 -9.64
N TRP A 14 -9.29 13.67 -8.63
CA TRP A 14 -9.49 14.73 -7.65
C TRP A 14 -8.29 14.95 -6.73
N MET A 15 -7.53 13.89 -6.40
CA MET A 15 -6.25 14.02 -5.69
C MET A 15 -5.23 14.80 -6.53
N THR A 16 -5.14 14.53 -7.83
CA THR A 16 -4.27 15.28 -8.75
C THR A 16 -4.71 16.73 -8.83
N ALA A 17 -6.01 16.98 -9.04
CA ALA A 17 -6.57 18.31 -9.13
C ALA A 17 -6.32 19.14 -7.85
N ALA A 18 -6.54 18.57 -6.66
CA ALA A 18 -6.30 19.23 -5.40
C ALA A 18 -4.83 19.58 -5.19
N ALA A 19 -3.90 18.68 -5.51
CA ALA A 19 -2.47 18.94 -5.41
C ALA A 19 -2.03 20.08 -6.35
N PHE A 20 -2.46 20.05 -7.62
CA PHE A 20 -2.13 21.09 -8.58
C PHE A 20 -2.80 22.42 -8.25
N ALA A 21 -4.08 22.45 -7.85
CA ALA A 21 -4.77 23.68 -7.44
C ALA A 21 -4.10 24.35 -6.23
N LYS A 22 -3.62 23.53 -5.28
CA LYS A 22 -2.93 24.07 -4.09
C LYS A 22 -1.54 24.60 -4.42
N ARG A 23 -0.77 23.86 -5.21
CA ARG A 23 0.65 24.17 -5.46
C ARG A 23 0.85 25.17 -6.61
N PHE A 24 -0.06 25.21 -7.59
CA PHE A 24 0.02 26.07 -8.77
C PHE A 24 -1.26 26.91 -8.94
N PRO A 25 -1.54 27.86 -8.02
CA PRO A 25 -2.78 28.65 -8.07
C PRO A 25 -2.88 29.54 -9.32
N HIS A 26 -1.79 29.71 -10.06
CA HIS A 26 -1.74 30.46 -11.30
C HIS A 26 -1.93 29.63 -12.58
N TYR A 27 -2.05 28.27 -12.45
CA TYR A 27 -2.35 27.41 -13.59
C TYR A 27 -3.87 27.35 -13.83
N LYS A 28 -4.25 27.12 -15.08
CA LYS A 28 -5.63 26.77 -15.42
C LYS A 28 -5.78 25.26 -15.38
N ILE A 29 -6.63 24.77 -14.50
CA ILE A 29 -6.86 23.36 -14.31
C ILE A 29 -8.30 23.04 -14.67
N ARG A 30 -8.47 22.08 -15.60
CA ARG A 30 -9.75 21.49 -15.95
C ARG A 30 -9.75 20.02 -15.61
N LEU A 31 -10.82 19.52 -15.00
CA LEU A 31 -11.06 18.11 -14.82
C LEU A 31 -12.29 17.69 -15.62
N ILE A 32 -12.12 16.67 -16.47
CA ILE A 32 -13.21 16.08 -17.30
C ILE A 32 -13.58 14.74 -16.71
N GLU A 33 -14.82 14.60 -16.30
CA GLU A 33 -15.38 13.38 -15.71
C GLU A 33 -16.38 12.74 -16.68
N ASN A 34 -16.19 11.45 -16.96
CA ASN A 34 -17.18 10.69 -17.71
C ASN A 34 -18.38 10.33 -16.79
N PRO A 35 -19.58 10.89 -17.05
CA PRO A 35 -20.74 10.69 -16.16
C PRO A 35 -21.28 9.25 -16.16
N SER A 36 -20.90 8.45 -17.15
CA SER A 36 -21.32 7.04 -17.27
C SER A 36 -20.42 6.07 -16.52
N GLN A 37 -19.25 6.53 -16.05
CA GLN A 37 -18.29 5.67 -15.37
C GLN A 37 -18.48 5.77 -13.84
N LYS A 38 -18.82 4.64 -13.22
CA LYS A 38 -18.89 4.58 -11.76
C LYS A 38 -17.48 4.40 -11.19
N PRO A 39 -17.08 5.16 -10.15
CA PRO A 39 -15.85 4.91 -9.43
C PRO A 39 -15.91 3.57 -8.70
N LEU A 40 -14.79 2.87 -8.62
CA LEU A 40 -14.64 1.70 -7.75
C LEU A 40 -14.64 2.18 -6.30
N SER A 41 -15.55 1.66 -5.48
CA SER A 41 -15.70 2.05 -4.07
C SER A 41 -15.73 0.81 -3.19
N VAL A 42 -14.56 0.38 -2.74
CA VAL A 42 -14.42 -0.83 -1.91
C VAL A 42 -13.83 -0.53 -0.53
N GLY A 43 -13.67 0.76 -0.20
CA GLY A 43 -12.82 1.20 0.90
C GLY A 43 -11.35 1.11 0.54
N GLU A 44 -10.59 2.13 0.89
CA GLU A 44 -9.16 2.19 0.61
C GLU A 44 -8.37 2.15 1.89
N SER A 45 -7.21 1.54 1.79
CA SER A 45 -6.20 1.46 2.84
C SER A 45 -4.91 2.12 2.36
N THR A 46 -4.26 2.89 3.22
CA THR A 46 -3.03 3.62 2.89
C THR A 46 -1.83 3.13 3.70
N LEU A 47 -0.66 3.65 3.36
CA LEU A 47 0.57 3.59 4.13
C LEU A 47 0.84 4.96 4.78
N GLY A 48 1.72 5.01 5.78
CA GLY A 48 2.09 6.26 6.46
C GLY A 48 2.58 7.37 5.53
N HIS A 49 3.12 7.02 4.37
CA HIS A 49 3.53 7.95 3.31
C HIS A 49 2.40 8.85 2.79
N PHE A 50 1.13 8.44 2.94
CA PHE A 50 -0.02 9.26 2.56
C PHE A 50 -0.05 10.61 3.27
N ASN A 51 0.54 10.71 4.45
CA ASN A 51 0.68 11.98 5.17
C ASN A 51 1.47 13.04 4.37
N ARG A 52 2.43 12.64 3.52
CA ARG A 52 3.15 13.57 2.64
C ARG A 52 2.21 14.19 1.60
N TYR A 53 1.24 13.43 1.11
CA TYR A 53 0.22 13.94 0.22
C TYR A 53 -0.71 14.93 0.95
N LEU A 54 -1.17 14.59 2.17
CA LEU A 54 -1.98 15.50 2.98
C LEU A 54 -1.25 16.81 3.30
N GLU A 55 0.06 16.74 3.56
CA GLU A 55 0.91 17.95 3.73
C GLU A 55 1.03 18.76 2.43
N CYS A 56 1.17 18.12 1.29
CA CYS A 56 1.24 18.79 -0.01
C CYS A 56 0.02 19.66 -0.28
N ILE A 57 -1.16 19.21 0.15
CA ILE A 57 -2.44 19.94 0.01
C ILE A 57 -2.85 20.71 1.27
N ASP A 58 -2.00 20.73 2.33
CA ASP A 58 -2.24 21.40 3.62
C ASP A 58 -3.55 20.95 4.28
N LEU A 59 -3.78 19.63 4.34
CA LEU A 59 -5.01 19.03 4.86
C LEU A 59 -4.77 18.34 6.21
N LYS A 60 -5.60 18.69 7.21
CA LYS A 60 -5.56 18.12 8.56
C LYS A 60 -6.68 17.09 8.75
N ASP A 61 -6.42 16.09 9.60
CA ASP A 61 -7.32 14.98 9.86
C ASP A 61 -8.76 15.41 10.17
N GLU A 62 -8.94 16.40 11.03
CA GLU A 62 -10.25 16.87 11.51
C GLU A 62 -11.12 17.49 10.41
N GLN A 63 -10.52 17.89 9.29
CA GLN A 63 -11.21 18.55 8.20
C GLN A 63 -11.97 17.57 7.29
N TRP A 64 -11.44 16.34 7.11
CA TRP A 64 -11.93 15.42 6.09
C TRP A 64 -12.35 14.04 6.61
N MET A 65 -11.68 13.54 7.66
CA MET A 65 -11.87 12.14 8.09
C MET A 65 -13.32 11.80 8.39
N LYS A 66 -14.06 12.70 9.06
CA LYS A 66 -15.44 12.47 9.44
C LYS A 66 -16.34 12.24 8.22
N GLU A 67 -16.23 13.09 7.22
CA GLU A 67 -17.06 13.01 6.01
C GLU A 67 -16.68 11.85 5.11
N CYS A 68 -15.42 11.41 5.16
CA CYS A 68 -14.91 10.29 4.37
C CYS A 68 -14.96 8.94 5.08
N ASN A 69 -15.66 8.84 6.23
CA ASN A 69 -15.72 7.63 7.06
C ASN A 69 -14.34 7.09 7.45
N ALA A 70 -13.35 7.96 7.61
CA ALA A 70 -11.97 7.56 7.77
C ALA A 70 -11.66 7.07 9.18
N THR A 71 -10.74 6.14 9.28
CA THR A 71 -10.18 5.61 10.53
C THR A 71 -8.66 5.57 10.44
N TYR A 72 -7.97 5.47 11.58
CA TYR A 72 -6.51 5.31 11.57
C TYR A 72 -6.09 3.86 11.37
N LYS A 73 -4.89 3.71 10.81
CA LYS A 73 -4.24 2.43 10.58
C LYS A 73 -2.80 2.52 11.07
N VAL A 74 -2.32 1.53 11.85
CA VAL A 74 -0.95 1.51 12.38
C VAL A 74 -0.15 0.29 11.92
N SER A 75 -0.83 -0.70 11.31
CA SER A 75 -0.21 -1.96 10.87
C SER A 75 -1.02 -2.63 9.76
N ILE A 76 -0.37 -3.50 9.02
CA ILE A 76 -1.04 -4.57 8.25
C ILE A 76 -0.91 -5.85 9.08
N GLN A 77 -2.02 -6.54 9.28
CA GLN A 77 -2.06 -7.84 9.91
C GLN A 77 -2.10 -8.91 8.82
N PHE A 78 -1.34 -9.97 9.01
CA PHE A 78 -1.35 -11.15 8.14
C PHE A 78 -1.84 -12.36 8.91
N THR A 79 -2.98 -12.90 8.49
CA THR A 79 -3.63 -14.05 9.15
C THR A 79 -3.55 -15.28 8.25
N ASN A 80 -3.13 -16.42 8.77
CA ASN A 80 -3.00 -17.72 8.06
C ASN A 80 -1.97 -17.78 6.92
N TRP A 81 -1.03 -16.87 6.85
CA TRP A 81 -0.04 -16.86 5.77
C TRP A 81 1.12 -17.86 5.99
N GLN A 82 1.48 -18.14 7.23
CA GLN A 82 2.46 -19.17 7.58
C GLN A 82 1.77 -20.50 7.82
N ASN A 83 0.97 -20.59 8.87
CA ASN A 83 0.12 -21.74 9.18
C ASN A 83 -1.30 -21.26 9.48
N LYS A 84 -2.30 -22.17 9.37
CA LYS A 84 -3.67 -21.85 9.78
C LYS A 84 -3.70 -21.56 11.29
N GLY A 85 -4.18 -20.38 11.67
CA GLY A 85 -4.24 -19.87 13.04
C GLY A 85 -3.12 -18.88 13.39
N ASP A 86 -2.07 -18.79 12.62
CA ASP A 86 -0.99 -17.84 12.88
C ASP A 86 -1.39 -16.42 12.45
N VAL A 87 -0.95 -15.45 13.24
CA VAL A 87 -1.17 -14.02 13.00
C VAL A 87 0.13 -13.28 13.30
N PHE A 88 0.59 -12.48 12.36
CA PHE A 88 1.70 -11.56 12.58
C PHE A 88 1.37 -10.16 12.08
N GLN A 89 2.13 -9.17 12.55
CA GLN A 89 1.93 -7.77 12.24
C GLN A 89 3.06 -7.24 11.36
N TYR A 90 2.71 -6.34 10.46
CA TYR A 90 3.63 -5.43 9.79
C TYR A 90 3.30 -4.00 10.23
N PRO A 91 3.84 -3.54 11.38
CA PRO A 91 3.59 -2.20 11.91
C PRO A 91 4.36 -1.15 11.12
N PHE A 92 3.82 0.05 11.03
CA PHE A 92 4.48 1.16 10.36
C PHE A 92 5.58 1.77 11.22
N GLY A 93 6.55 2.43 10.57
CA GLY A 93 7.67 3.10 11.23
C GLY A 93 8.99 2.34 11.17
N ASP A 94 10.02 2.98 11.69
CA ASP A 94 11.39 2.50 11.61
C ASP A 94 11.67 1.33 12.56
N ILE A 95 12.65 0.50 12.18
CA ILE A 95 13.16 -0.58 13.03
C ILE A 95 13.87 0.01 14.25
N ASP A 96 13.52 -0.44 15.44
CA ASP A 96 14.11 -0.04 16.71
C ASP A 96 15.15 -1.06 17.19
N TYR A 97 16.42 -0.75 17.04
CA TYR A 97 17.54 -1.60 17.46
C TYR A 97 17.94 -1.44 18.95
N THR A 98 17.14 -0.76 19.77
CA THR A 98 17.48 -0.53 21.20
C THR A 98 17.62 -1.82 22.00
N ASN A 99 16.90 -2.88 21.64
CA ASN A 99 16.96 -4.17 22.35
C ASN A 99 18.05 -5.11 21.83
N GLY A 100 18.69 -4.79 20.72
CA GLY A 100 19.73 -5.60 20.09
C GLY A 100 19.88 -5.30 18.61
N ASP A 101 20.91 -5.83 17.99
CA ASP A 101 21.15 -5.68 16.57
C ASP A 101 20.16 -6.54 15.74
N PHE A 102 20.24 -6.39 14.45
CA PHE A 102 19.41 -7.05 13.43
C PHE A 102 19.30 -8.59 13.57
N LEU A 103 20.31 -9.29 14.09
CA LEU A 103 20.30 -10.73 14.26
C LEU A 103 19.85 -11.18 15.66
N THR A 104 19.75 -10.28 16.61
CA THR A 104 19.50 -10.59 18.02
C THR A 104 18.21 -11.40 18.20
N TRP A 105 17.12 -11.01 17.54
CA TRP A 105 15.87 -11.75 17.63
C TRP A 105 16.01 -13.21 17.15
N TYR A 106 16.73 -13.47 16.05
CA TYR A 106 16.94 -14.85 15.55
C TYR A 106 17.71 -15.69 16.56
N TYR A 107 18.68 -15.11 17.29
CA TYR A 107 19.38 -15.81 18.35
C TYR A 107 18.48 -16.08 19.55
N LEU A 108 17.61 -15.15 19.91
CA LEU A 108 16.60 -15.34 20.96
C LEU A 108 15.59 -16.42 20.56
N HIS A 109 15.12 -16.41 19.30
CA HIS A 109 14.23 -17.43 18.76
C HIS A 109 14.84 -18.83 18.81
N TYR A 110 16.09 -18.99 18.40
CA TYR A 110 16.76 -20.30 18.48
C TYR A 110 17.10 -20.76 19.89
N THR A 111 17.28 -19.83 20.81
CA THR A 111 17.59 -20.12 22.21
C THR A 111 16.31 -20.41 23.02
N TRP A 112 15.26 -19.62 22.83
CA TRP A 112 13.98 -19.69 23.54
C TRP A 112 12.79 -19.59 22.58
N PRO A 113 12.55 -20.59 21.71
CA PRO A 113 11.53 -20.50 20.68
C PRO A 113 10.11 -20.32 21.23
N GLU A 114 9.83 -20.80 22.43
CA GLU A 114 8.55 -20.62 23.12
C GLU A 114 8.28 -19.17 23.56
N LEU A 115 9.33 -18.38 23.75
CA LEU A 115 9.24 -16.96 24.14
C LEU A 115 9.30 -16.04 22.92
N PHE A 116 9.90 -16.49 21.84
CA PHE A 116 10.10 -15.72 20.61
C PHE A 116 9.65 -16.54 19.38
N PRO A 117 8.34 -16.87 19.25
CA PRO A 117 7.83 -17.50 18.04
C PRO A 117 7.94 -16.55 16.83
N ASP A 118 7.90 -17.08 15.62
CA ASP A 118 8.07 -16.34 14.36
C ASP A 118 7.20 -15.08 14.27
N THR A 119 5.99 -15.16 14.79
CA THR A 119 5.03 -14.05 14.79
C THR A 119 5.43 -12.84 15.64
N THR A 120 6.51 -12.94 16.45
CA THR A 120 6.94 -11.88 17.39
C THR A 120 8.14 -11.07 16.92
N TYR A 121 8.65 -11.32 15.71
CA TYR A 121 9.77 -10.56 15.18
C TYR A 121 9.50 -9.04 15.19
N CYS A 122 8.33 -8.64 14.70
CA CYS A 122 7.93 -7.24 14.68
C CYS A 122 7.82 -6.63 16.09
N ASP A 123 7.36 -7.40 17.08
CA ASP A 123 7.20 -6.94 18.48
C ASP A 123 8.54 -6.61 19.13
N PHE A 124 9.61 -7.29 18.68
CA PHE A 124 10.94 -7.05 19.19
C PHE A 124 11.57 -5.76 18.67
N TYR A 125 11.33 -5.46 17.39
CA TYR A 125 11.96 -4.35 16.69
C TYR A 125 11.04 -3.15 16.40
N ASN A 126 9.73 -3.28 16.58
CA ASN A 126 8.82 -2.17 16.35
C ASN A 126 7.71 -2.10 17.40
N PRO A 127 7.86 -1.20 18.39
CA PRO A 127 6.90 -1.07 19.48
C PRO A 127 5.50 -0.61 19.06
N ILE A 128 5.32 -0.14 17.83
CA ILE A 128 4.00 0.24 17.28
C ILE A 128 3.10 -1.00 17.14
N SER A 129 3.69 -2.20 17.02
CA SER A 129 2.94 -3.47 17.05
C SER A 129 2.04 -3.59 18.30
N TYR A 130 2.45 -3.00 19.43
CA TYR A 130 1.63 -3.03 20.64
C TYR A 130 0.35 -2.19 20.53
N LEU A 131 0.33 -1.13 19.70
CA LEU A 131 -0.90 -0.42 19.37
C LEU A 131 -1.84 -1.33 18.56
N ALA A 132 -1.30 -2.05 17.58
CA ALA A 132 -2.06 -3.00 16.76
C ALA A 132 -2.66 -4.12 17.64
N HIS A 133 -1.83 -4.81 18.43
CA HIS A 133 -2.28 -5.90 19.30
C HIS A 133 -3.32 -5.49 20.35
N THR A 134 -3.29 -4.25 20.81
CA THR A 134 -4.22 -3.76 21.82
C THR A 134 -5.38 -2.95 21.26
N ASN A 135 -5.43 -2.76 19.95
CA ASN A 135 -6.39 -1.91 19.25
C ASN A 135 -6.52 -0.53 19.91
N LYS A 136 -5.38 0.10 20.23
CA LYS A 136 -5.29 1.42 20.84
C LYS A 136 -4.81 2.46 19.84
N MET A 137 -5.23 3.70 20.03
CA MET A 137 -4.71 4.85 19.31
C MET A 137 -4.35 5.96 20.28
N VAL A 138 -3.22 6.61 20.05
CA VAL A 138 -2.66 7.64 20.93
C VAL A 138 -2.01 8.74 20.12
N ASP A 139 -1.89 9.92 20.71
CA ASP A 139 -1.06 11.01 20.18
C ASP A 139 0.42 10.70 20.41
N ASP A 140 1.29 11.59 19.94
CA ASP A 140 2.74 11.50 20.17
C ASP A 140 3.04 11.37 21.67
N ASN A 141 3.94 10.45 22.01
CA ASN A 141 4.23 10.15 23.40
C ASN A 141 5.66 9.62 23.57
N VAL A 142 6.14 9.51 24.81
CA VAL A 142 7.48 9.00 25.17
C VAL A 142 7.50 7.52 25.55
N HIS A 143 6.34 6.88 25.65
CA HIS A 143 6.24 5.49 26.11
C HIS A 143 6.48 4.48 25.00
N ILE A 144 6.08 4.83 23.76
CA ILE A 144 6.31 4.03 22.56
C ILE A 144 7.48 4.66 21.80
N ARG A 145 8.62 3.98 21.78
CA ARG A 145 9.84 4.46 21.12
C ARG A 145 9.60 4.63 19.63
N ASN A 146 10.16 5.70 19.06
CA ASN A 146 10.11 6.05 17.64
C ASN A 146 8.67 6.27 17.08
N TYR A 147 7.66 6.40 17.96
CA TYR A 147 6.30 6.65 17.53
C TYR A 147 6.03 8.15 17.38
N GLN A 148 5.62 8.52 16.19
CA GLN A 148 5.07 9.83 15.85
C GLN A 148 3.82 9.60 15.01
N LYS A 149 2.64 9.96 15.54
CA LYS A 149 1.35 9.73 14.88
C LYS A 149 1.36 10.18 13.42
N ARG A 150 1.90 11.38 13.16
CA ARG A 150 1.98 11.96 11.82
C ARG A 150 2.72 11.08 10.81
N TRP A 151 3.71 10.29 11.22
CA TRP A 151 4.53 9.47 10.30
C TRP A 151 4.22 7.99 10.37
N ASN A 152 3.68 7.53 11.50
CA ASN A 152 3.47 6.13 11.77
C ASN A 152 1.99 5.72 11.75
N ALA A 153 1.06 6.66 11.59
CA ALA A 153 -0.33 6.34 11.32
C ALA A 153 -0.67 6.57 9.85
N ALA A 154 -1.38 5.62 9.29
CA ALA A 154 -2.02 5.69 7.99
C ALA A 154 -3.53 5.75 8.17
N TYR A 155 -4.30 5.54 7.09
CA TYR A 155 -5.74 5.69 7.09
C TYR A 155 -6.43 4.57 6.35
N HIS A 156 -7.65 4.25 6.80
CA HIS A 156 -8.68 3.64 6.00
C HIS A 156 -9.74 4.69 5.69
N PHE A 157 -10.24 4.77 4.47
CA PHE A 157 -11.30 5.72 4.13
C PHE A 157 -12.06 5.30 2.86
N ASP A 158 -13.22 5.91 2.68
CA ASP A 158 -13.99 5.82 1.44
C ASP A 158 -13.39 6.76 0.39
N ALA A 159 -12.69 6.18 -0.59
CA ALA A 159 -11.99 6.96 -1.62
C ALA A 159 -12.93 7.77 -2.52
N THR A 160 -14.15 7.29 -2.73
CA THR A 160 -15.16 8.03 -3.49
C THR A 160 -15.60 9.28 -2.75
N LYS A 161 -15.85 9.14 -1.44
CA LYS A 161 -16.15 10.29 -0.57
C LYS A 161 -14.99 11.25 -0.48
N PHE A 162 -13.76 10.73 -0.38
CA PHE A 162 -12.56 11.57 -0.33
C PHE A 162 -12.38 12.39 -1.62
N GLY A 163 -12.53 11.76 -2.79
CA GLY A 163 -12.52 12.48 -4.07
C GLY A 163 -13.61 13.56 -4.15
N GLY A 164 -14.83 13.25 -3.74
CA GLY A 164 -15.93 14.22 -3.64
C GLY A 164 -15.62 15.36 -2.66
N TRP A 165 -15.06 15.05 -1.51
CA TRP A 165 -14.67 16.04 -0.51
C TRP A 165 -13.59 17.00 -1.04
N LEU A 166 -12.57 16.47 -1.73
CA LEU A 166 -11.52 17.27 -2.36
C LEU A 166 -12.11 18.23 -3.41
N ARG A 167 -13.02 17.70 -4.27
CA ARG A 167 -13.73 18.53 -5.26
C ARG A 167 -14.42 19.71 -4.59
N ASP A 168 -15.21 19.44 -3.57
CA ASP A 168 -16.10 20.41 -2.97
C ASP A 168 -15.39 21.41 -2.05
N ASN A 169 -14.24 21.05 -1.47
CA ASN A 169 -13.55 21.86 -0.47
C ASN A 169 -12.20 22.45 -0.95
N LEU A 170 -11.47 21.80 -1.87
CA LEU A 170 -10.14 22.26 -2.29
C LEU A 170 -10.03 22.58 -3.78
N CYS A 171 -11.01 22.19 -4.60
CA CYS A 171 -10.94 22.32 -6.06
C CYS A 171 -11.92 23.35 -6.64
N GLN A 172 -12.29 24.39 -5.90
CA GLN A 172 -13.25 25.41 -6.38
C GLN A 172 -12.68 26.24 -7.56
N SER A 173 -11.36 26.30 -7.70
CA SER A 173 -10.70 26.94 -8.84
C SER A 173 -10.55 26.03 -10.06
N VAL A 174 -10.87 24.73 -9.93
CA VAL A 174 -10.79 23.75 -11.01
C VAL A 174 -12.07 23.77 -11.84
N GLU A 175 -11.93 23.93 -13.15
CA GLU A 175 -13.05 23.84 -14.08
C GLU A 175 -13.50 22.37 -14.19
N HIS A 176 -14.65 22.04 -13.64
CA HIS A 176 -15.21 20.68 -13.68
C HIS A 176 -16.18 20.53 -14.86
N THR A 177 -15.87 19.64 -15.78
CA THR A 177 -16.68 19.33 -16.98
C THR A 177 -17.13 17.87 -16.95
N LYS A 178 -18.40 17.63 -17.21
CA LYS A 178 -18.95 16.28 -17.40
C LYS A 178 -19.07 15.99 -18.89
N ALA A 179 -18.18 15.14 -19.39
CA ALA A 179 -18.13 14.80 -20.81
C ALA A 179 -17.46 13.43 -21.03
N ARG A 180 -17.87 12.73 -22.08
CA ARG A 180 -17.25 11.48 -22.52
C ARG A 180 -16.26 11.77 -23.63
N ILE A 181 -14.97 11.67 -23.35
CA ILE A 181 -13.92 11.83 -24.37
C ILE A 181 -13.93 10.62 -25.31
N ILE A 182 -13.98 10.88 -26.63
CA ILE A 182 -14.03 9.88 -27.67
C ILE A 182 -12.90 9.97 -28.69
N ASN A 183 -12.21 11.11 -28.77
CA ASN A 183 -11.13 11.33 -29.73
C ASN A 183 -10.06 12.27 -29.20
N THR A 184 -8.91 12.29 -29.88
CA THR A 184 -7.74 13.10 -29.56
C THR A 184 -7.20 13.76 -30.82
N ILE A 185 -6.86 15.04 -30.73
CA ILE A 185 -6.23 15.81 -31.79
C ILE A 185 -4.77 16.02 -31.43
N TYR A 186 -3.88 15.78 -32.38
CA TYR A 186 -2.43 15.91 -32.20
C TYR A 186 -1.89 17.13 -32.94
N ASP A 187 -0.78 17.67 -32.46
CA ASP A 187 0.06 18.61 -33.20
C ASP A 187 1.05 17.87 -34.14
N ASN A 188 1.91 18.64 -34.81
CA ASN A 188 2.91 18.09 -35.73
C ASN A 188 4.06 17.33 -35.01
N GLU A 189 4.19 17.48 -33.70
CA GLU A 189 5.21 16.83 -32.85
C GLU A 189 4.64 15.62 -32.10
N CYS A 190 3.43 15.19 -32.43
CA CYS A 190 2.69 14.13 -31.77
C CYS A 190 2.30 14.40 -30.31
N ASN A 191 2.33 15.67 -29.86
CA ASN A 191 1.70 16.03 -28.59
C ASN A 191 0.17 16.05 -28.75
N VAL A 192 -0.55 15.74 -27.70
CA VAL A 192 -2.01 15.96 -27.66
C VAL A 192 -2.27 17.46 -27.60
N LYS A 193 -2.90 18.01 -28.64
CA LYS A 193 -3.35 19.39 -28.70
C LYS A 193 -4.70 19.58 -28.01
N ALA A 194 -5.62 18.66 -28.24
CA ALA A 194 -6.96 18.69 -27.67
C ALA A 194 -7.55 17.29 -27.51
N VAL A 195 -8.41 17.12 -26.52
CA VAL A 195 -9.33 15.98 -26.46
C VAL A 195 -10.72 16.40 -26.90
N VAL A 196 -11.47 15.49 -27.54
CA VAL A 196 -12.78 15.77 -28.14
C VAL A 196 -13.83 14.88 -27.46
N ASP A 197 -14.92 15.44 -27.03
CA ASP A 197 -16.04 14.71 -26.46
C ASP A 197 -17.04 14.20 -27.51
N ASP A 198 -18.08 13.49 -27.07
CA ASP A 198 -19.12 12.93 -27.90
C ASP A 198 -20.11 13.97 -28.47
N GLU A 199 -20.04 15.22 -28.01
CA GLU A 199 -20.75 16.38 -28.59
C GLU A 199 -19.90 17.14 -29.61
N GLY A 200 -18.62 16.75 -29.77
CA GLY A 200 -17.67 17.36 -30.70
C GLY A 200 -16.98 18.61 -30.14
N LEU A 201 -17.10 18.87 -28.84
CA LEU A 201 -16.38 19.98 -28.19
C LEU A 201 -14.90 19.63 -27.99
N HIS A 202 -14.03 20.61 -28.18
CA HIS A 202 -12.58 20.47 -28.04
C HIS A 202 -12.10 21.09 -26.75
N TYR A 203 -11.24 20.36 -26.02
CA TYR A 203 -10.63 20.80 -24.78
C TYR A 203 -9.11 20.82 -24.96
N GLU A 204 -8.55 22.02 -25.17
CA GLU A 204 -7.12 22.24 -25.34
C GLU A 204 -6.41 22.37 -23.99
N ALA A 205 -5.16 21.89 -23.91
CA ALA A 205 -4.28 22.04 -22.77
C ALA A 205 -2.80 21.90 -23.18
N ASP A 206 -1.89 22.36 -22.33
CA ASP A 206 -0.45 22.16 -22.50
C ASP A 206 -0.04 20.74 -22.06
N TYR A 207 -0.67 20.24 -20.99
CA TYR A 207 -0.45 18.89 -20.44
C TYR A 207 -1.79 18.20 -20.15
N PHE A 208 -1.81 16.90 -20.37
CA PHE A 208 -2.96 16.03 -20.09
C PHE A 208 -2.58 14.98 -19.07
N ILE A 209 -3.36 14.87 -17.99
CA ILE A 209 -3.14 13.88 -16.94
C ILE A 209 -4.25 12.84 -17.03
N ASP A 210 -3.88 11.62 -17.39
CA ASP A 210 -4.80 10.49 -17.55
C ASP A 210 -5.05 9.81 -16.20
N CYS A 211 -6.18 10.11 -15.58
CA CYS A 211 -6.73 9.48 -14.37
C CYS A 211 -7.97 8.65 -14.68
N SER A 212 -8.12 8.15 -15.91
CA SER A 212 -9.32 7.45 -16.41
C SER A 212 -9.40 5.99 -15.95
N GLY A 213 -8.57 5.57 -15.00
CA GLY A 213 -8.57 4.22 -14.44
C GLY A 213 -8.12 3.18 -15.45
N PHE A 214 -8.63 1.96 -15.33
CA PHE A 214 -8.31 0.87 -16.25
C PHE A 214 -8.63 1.17 -17.74
N SER A 215 -9.44 2.18 -18.01
CA SER A 215 -9.76 2.60 -19.37
C SER A 215 -8.57 3.20 -20.12
N SER A 216 -7.62 3.82 -19.39
CA SER A 216 -6.39 4.44 -19.88
C SER A 216 -6.59 5.17 -21.21
N VAL A 217 -7.53 6.15 -21.19
CA VAL A 217 -8.09 6.77 -22.41
C VAL A 217 -7.03 7.51 -23.22
N LEU A 218 -6.08 8.13 -22.53
CA LEU A 218 -5.01 8.85 -23.21
C LEU A 218 -3.73 8.04 -23.29
N LEU A 219 -3.23 7.54 -22.17
CA LEU A 219 -1.91 6.92 -22.15
C LEU A 219 -1.86 5.65 -23.02
N GLU A 220 -2.87 4.79 -22.94
CA GLU A 220 -2.96 3.60 -23.81
C GLU A 220 -3.55 3.92 -25.17
N LYS A 221 -4.79 4.42 -25.20
CA LYS A 221 -5.56 4.46 -26.46
C LYS A 221 -5.09 5.56 -27.39
N SER A 222 -4.67 6.72 -26.86
CA SER A 222 -4.20 7.83 -27.68
C SER A 222 -2.71 7.80 -27.93
N MET A 223 -1.89 7.50 -26.86
CA MET A 223 -0.43 7.50 -26.98
C MET A 223 0.17 6.14 -27.28
N GLY A 224 -0.65 5.08 -27.42
CA GLY A 224 -0.20 3.74 -27.81
C GLY A 224 0.74 3.08 -26.82
N GLN A 225 0.63 3.41 -25.51
CA GLN A 225 1.48 2.78 -24.53
C GLN A 225 0.99 1.39 -24.19
N ASP A 226 1.73 0.37 -24.64
CA ASP A 226 1.45 -1.04 -24.37
C ASP A 226 1.42 -1.35 -22.88
N PHE A 227 0.55 -2.28 -22.49
CA PHE A 227 0.50 -2.81 -21.15
C PHE A 227 1.49 -3.98 -21.00
N ILE A 228 2.43 -3.84 -20.08
CA ILE A 228 3.41 -4.85 -19.71
C ILE A 228 2.86 -5.61 -18.51
N GLU A 229 2.44 -6.86 -18.70
CA GLU A 229 1.88 -7.70 -17.63
C GLU A 229 2.97 -8.20 -16.68
N PHE A 230 2.60 -8.39 -15.41
CA PHE A 230 3.41 -9.04 -14.38
C PHE A 230 2.91 -10.47 -14.15
N PRO A 231 3.45 -11.46 -14.85
CA PRO A 231 2.85 -12.80 -14.92
C PRO A 231 3.02 -13.65 -13.65
N ASN A 232 3.89 -13.23 -12.73
CA ASN A 232 4.18 -14.02 -11.52
C ASN A 232 3.22 -13.75 -10.37
N LEU A 233 2.45 -12.67 -10.43
CA LEU A 233 1.41 -12.40 -9.44
C LEU A 233 0.20 -13.31 -9.67
N PRO A 234 -0.29 -13.98 -8.60
CA PRO A 234 -1.20 -15.12 -8.76
C PRO A 234 -2.62 -14.75 -9.11
N ASN A 235 -3.09 -13.58 -8.69
CA ASN A 235 -4.50 -13.24 -8.66
C ASN A 235 -4.90 -12.36 -9.85
N ASP A 236 -6.14 -12.49 -10.30
CA ASP A 236 -6.67 -11.72 -11.43
C ASP A 236 -8.12 -11.26 -11.23
N SER A 237 -8.70 -11.62 -10.10
CA SER A 237 -10.12 -11.39 -9.82
C SER A 237 -10.34 -11.06 -8.35
N ALA A 238 -11.44 -10.34 -8.06
CA ALA A 238 -11.88 -10.11 -6.70
C ALA A 238 -13.41 -10.14 -6.60
N VAL A 239 -13.91 -10.52 -5.42
CA VAL A 239 -15.30 -10.34 -4.99
C VAL A 239 -15.32 -9.45 -3.78
N VAL A 240 -16.11 -8.38 -3.80
CA VAL A 240 -16.04 -7.29 -2.82
C VAL A 240 -17.41 -6.88 -2.29
N THR A 241 -17.47 -6.40 -1.06
CA THR A 241 -18.67 -5.86 -0.42
C THR A 241 -18.36 -4.95 0.76
N HIS A 242 -19.39 -4.27 1.26
CA HIS A 242 -19.37 -3.61 2.56
C HIS A 242 -20.27 -4.35 3.54
N VAL A 243 -19.73 -4.70 4.69
CA VAL A 243 -20.45 -5.40 5.76
C VAL A 243 -20.73 -4.43 6.92
N PRO A 244 -21.96 -4.37 7.47
CA PRO A 244 -22.22 -3.57 8.64
C PRO A 244 -21.51 -4.16 9.87
N TYR A 245 -21.19 -3.32 10.86
CA TYR A 245 -20.72 -3.79 12.15
C TYR A 245 -21.82 -4.51 12.92
N THR A 246 -21.49 -5.59 13.59
CA THR A 246 -22.32 -6.22 14.61
C THR A 246 -22.07 -5.57 15.98
N ASP A 247 -20.80 -5.36 16.32
CA ASP A 247 -20.34 -4.64 17.51
C ASP A 247 -19.16 -3.72 17.10
N LYS A 248 -19.51 -2.50 16.70
CA LYS A 248 -18.54 -1.55 16.16
C LYS A 248 -17.36 -1.27 17.09
N GLU A 249 -17.62 -1.20 18.39
CA GLU A 249 -16.56 -0.90 19.37
C GLU A 249 -15.48 -1.99 19.42
N LYS A 250 -15.87 -3.24 19.21
CA LYS A 250 -14.95 -4.38 19.18
C LYS A 250 -14.33 -4.63 17.82
N GLU A 251 -15.10 -4.39 16.75
CA GLU A 251 -14.71 -4.76 15.39
C GLU A 251 -13.93 -3.66 14.65
N LEU A 252 -14.01 -2.40 15.13
CA LEU A 252 -13.28 -1.28 14.54
C LEU A 252 -11.78 -1.39 14.87
N SER A 253 -11.05 -2.12 14.03
CA SER A 253 -9.61 -2.34 14.17
C SER A 253 -8.80 -1.14 13.64
N ASN A 254 -7.62 -0.94 14.21
CA ASN A 254 -6.58 -0.03 13.69
C ASN A 254 -5.58 -0.73 12.76
N THR A 255 -5.96 -1.89 12.21
CA THR A 255 -5.16 -2.65 11.24
C THR A 255 -6.00 -3.00 10.02
N THR A 256 -5.36 -3.08 8.84
CA THR A 256 -5.90 -3.85 7.73
C THR A 256 -5.55 -5.31 7.96
N ASP A 257 -6.49 -6.24 7.81
CA ASP A 257 -6.18 -7.66 7.85
C ASP A 257 -6.13 -8.24 6.42
N GLY A 258 -5.01 -8.85 6.08
CA GLY A 258 -4.83 -9.70 4.92
C GLY A 258 -4.94 -11.16 5.32
N TYR A 259 -6.12 -11.74 5.21
CA TYR A 259 -6.39 -13.12 5.61
C TYR A 259 -6.15 -14.07 4.43
N ALA A 260 -5.21 -15.00 4.55
CA ALA A 260 -4.91 -15.97 3.51
C ALA A 260 -6.02 -17.02 3.40
N MET A 261 -6.69 -17.05 2.25
CA MET A 261 -7.76 -17.99 1.87
C MET A 261 -7.18 -19.21 1.13
N ASP A 262 -8.03 -20.11 0.70
CA ASP A 262 -7.60 -21.33 0.00
C ASP A 262 -7.10 -21.04 -1.43
N ASN A 263 -7.63 -20.02 -2.12
CA ASN A 263 -7.28 -19.66 -3.51
C ASN A 263 -6.88 -18.20 -3.70
N GLY A 264 -6.39 -17.54 -2.64
CA GLY A 264 -6.02 -16.14 -2.62
C GLY A 264 -6.01 -15.57 -1.22
N TRP A 265 -6.43 -14.31 -1.04
CA TRP A 265 -6.47 -13.65 0.25
C TRP A 265 -7.64 -12.65 0.35
N LEU A 266 -8.10 -12.41 1.55
CA LEU A 266 -9.23 -11.52 1.85
C LEU A 266 -8.73 -10.32 2.64
N TRP A 267 -9.08 -9.10 2.17
CA TRP A 267 -8.85 -7.90 2.97
C TRP A 267 -10.03 -7.57 3.88
N THR A 268 -9.71 -7.01 5.03
CA THR A 268 -10.67 -6.39 5.95
C THR A 268 -10.21 -4.96 6.22
N ILE A 269 -11.00 -3.98 5.78
CA ILE A 269 -10.74 -2.54 5.90
C ILE A 269 -11.84 -1.91 6.76
N PRO A 270 -11.58 -1.62 8.04
CA PRO A 270 -12.59 -1.04 8.93
C PRO A 270 -12.72 0.46 8.70
N LEU A 271 -13.81 0.87 8.05
CA LEU A 271 -14.24 2.26 7.93
C LEU A 271 -15.13 2.64 9.13
N TRP A 272 -15.35 3.94 9.34
CA TRP A 272 -16.21 4.37 10.44
C TRP A 272 -17.63 3.83 10.38
N ASN A 273 -18.23 3.70 9.20
CA ASN A 273 -19.64 3.30 9.03
C ASN A 273 -19.85 1.82 8.71
N SER A 274 -18.83 1.13 8.18
CA SER A 274 -18.91 -0.25 7.70
C SER A 274 -17.53 -0.87 7.60
N ILE A 275 -17.46 -2.17 7.32
CA ILE A 275 -16.21 -2.90 7.06
C ILE A 275 -16.16 -3.22 5.57
N GLY A 276 -15.19 -2.67 4.85
CA GLY A 276 -14.88 -3.08 3.49
C GLY A 276 -14.23 -4.46 3.50
N LYS A 277 -14.77 -5.40 2.75
CA LYS A 277 -14.22 -6.76 2.61
C LYS A 277 -14.11 -7.12 1.14
N GLY A 278 -13.02 -7.79 0.80
CA GLY A 278 -12.87 -8.30 -0.55
C GLY A 278 -11.92 -9.49 -0.60
N TYR A 279 -12.29 -10.47 -1.37
CA TYR A 279 -11.51 -11.68 -1.62
C TYR A 279 -10.86 -11.58 -3.01
N VAL A 280 -9.55 -11.40 -3.01
CA VAL A 280 -8.69 -11.45 -4.18
C VAL A 280 -8.31 -12.91 -4.44
N TYR A 281 -8.57 -13.40 -5.65
CA TYR A 281 -8.36 -14.81 -5.96
C TYR A 281 -7.82 -15.02 -7.39
N SER A 282 -7.28 -16.21 -7.62
CA SER A 282 -6.80 -16.61 -8.94
C SER A 282 -7.88 -17.38 -9.69
N SER A 283 -8.36 -16.84 -10.80
CA SER A 283 -9.36 -17.52 -11.66
C SER A 283 -8.84 -18.81 -12.28
N LYS A 284 -7.55 -19.05 -12.23
CA LYS A 284 -6.89 -20.30 -12.62
C LYS A 284 -7.24 -21.48 -11.70
N PHE A 285 -7.43 -21.23 -10.41
CA PHE A 285 -7.64 -22.24 -9.37
C PHE A 285 -9.06 -22.23 -8.82
N CYS A 286 -9.77 -21.12 -8.93
CA CYS A 286 -11.08 -20.95 -8.34
C CYS A 286 -12.02 -20.21 -9.30
N GLY A 287 -13.11 -20.85 -9.67
CA GLY A 287 -14.14 -20.21 -10.50
C GLY A 287 -14.90 -19.10 -9.75
N LYS A 288 -15.52 -18.17 -10.48
CA LYS A 288 -16.25 -17.04 -9.93
C LYS A 288 -17.27 -17.44 -8.84
N ASP A 289 -18.10 -18.41 -9.13
CA ASP A 289 -19.19 -18.84 -8.22
C ASP A 289 -18.63 -19.52 -6.96
N GLN A 290 -17.55 -20.28 -7.10
CA GLN A 290 -16.85 -20.89 -5.97
C GLN A 290 -16.20 -19.82 -5.10
N ALA A 291 -15.52 -18.84 -5.70
CA ALA A 291 -14.91 -17.73 -4.96
C ALA A 291 -15.96 -16.94 -4.17
N GLU A 292 -17.12 -16.67 -4.76
CA GLU A 292 -18.22 -16.00 -4.06
C GLU A 292 -18.77 -16.86 -2.90
N GLN A 293 -18.90 -18.17 -3.07
CA GLN A 293 -19.33 -19.06 -1.99
C GLN A 293 -18.31 -19.09 -0.83
N GLU A 294 -17.02 -19.21 -1.13
CA GLU A 294 -15.95 -19.15 -0.13
C GLU A 294 -15.96 -17.82 0.62
N PHE A 295 -16.10 -16.71 -0.12
CA PHE A 295 -16.19 -15.36 0.43
C PHE A 295 -17.39 -15.21 1.37
N ARG A 296 -18.61 -15.52 0.90
CA ARG A 296 -19.85 -15.40 1.70
C ARG A 296 -19.82 -16.23 2.96
N LYS A 297 -19.28 -17.46 2.86
CA LYS A 297 -19.12 -18.35 4.01
C LYS A 297 -18.15 -17.76 5.04
N HIS A 298 -17.07 -17.12 4.59
CA HIS A 298 -16.07 -16.54 5.49
C HIS A 298 -16.57 -15.27 6.17
N VAL A 299 -17.27 -14.39 5.42
CA VAL A 299 -17.73 -13.11 5.95
C VAL A 299 -19.09 -13.18 6.65
N ASP A 300 -19.78 -14.31 6.56
CA ASP A 300 -21.16 -14.53 7.06
C ASP A 300 -22.12 -13.41 6.61
N TRP A 301 -22.12 -13.13 5.30
CA TRP A 301 -22.85 -12.02 4.71
C TRP A 301 -23.64 -12.43 3.47
N GLY A 302 -24.95 -12.12 3.50
CA GLY A 302 -25.90 -12.44 2.41
C GLY A 302 -26.27 -11.26 1.50
N GLY A 303 -25.68 -10.07 1.71
CA GLY A 303 -25.98 -8.88 0.89
C GLY A 303 -25.30 -8.89 -0.48
N ASP A 304 -25.44 -7.78 -1.19
CA ASP A 304 -24.88 -7.64 -2.55
C ASP A 304 -23.34 -7.70 -2.55
N VAL A 305 -22.81 -8.27 -3.61
CA VAL A 305 -21.37 -8.33 -3.89
C VAL A 305 -21.08 -7.83 -5.30
N GLU A 306 -19.91 -7.27 -5.50
CA GLU A 306 -19.41 -6.87 -6.82
C GLU A 306 -18.22 -7.74 -7.19
N HIS A 307 -18.14 -8.11 -8.48
CA HIS A 307 -17.02 -8.86 -9.05
C HIS A 307 -16.16 -7.95 -9.91
N ILE A 308 -14.87 -7.96 -9.63
CA ILE A 308 -13.88 -7.17 -10.33
C ILE A 308 -12.89 -8.12 -10.99
N LYS A 309 -12.58 -7.87 -12.26
CA LYS A 309 -11.49 -8.53 -12.96
C LYS A 309 -10.40 -7.51 -13.27
N PHE A 310 -9.15 -7.90 -13.07
CA PHE A 310 -8.02 -7.00 -13.26
C PHE A 310 -6.79 -7.74 -13.82
N LYS A 311 -5.78 -6.98 -14.21
CA LYS A 311 -4.47 -7.46 -14.61
C LYS A 311 -3.41 -6.70 -13.83
N HIS A 312 -2.40 -7.42 -13.38
CA HIS A 312 -1.21 -6.79 -12.81
C HIS A 312 -0.26 -6.34 -13.94
N GLY A 313 0.27 -5.16 -13.81
CA GLY A 313 1.22 -4.63 -14.78
C GLY A 313 1.24 -3.11 -14.82
N LYS A 314 1.93 -2.60 -15.82
CA LYS A 314 2.07 -1.15 -16.06
C LYS A 314 2.10 -0.83 -17.54
N ARG A 315 1.88 0.43 -17.89
CA ARG A 315 2.20 0.93 -19.23
C ARG A 315 3.72 1.06 -19.38
N ARG A 316 4.19 0.98 -20.64
CA ARG A 316 5.62 1.11 -20.95
C ARG A 316 6.21 2.41 -20.41
N LEU A 317 5.52 3.53 -20.60
CA LEU A 317 5.85 4.84 -20.06
C LEU A 317 4.69 5.38 -19.21
N GLY A 318 5.02 6.00 -18.09
CA GLY A 318 4.04 6.75 -17.29
C GLY A 318 3.83 8.17 -17.79
N TRP A 319 4.82 8.71 -18.51
CA TRP A 319 4.76 10.02 -19.17
C TRP A 319 5.24 9.88 -20.62
N CYS A 320 4.34 10.14 -21.57
CA CYS A 320 4.62 10.09 -23.00
C CYS A 320 4.23 11.44 -23.63
N GLN A 321 5.20 12.15 -24.21
CA GLN A 321 5.01 13.50 -24.75
C GLN A 321 4.45 14.45 -23.67
N ASN A 322 3.26 14.99 -23.87
CA ASN A 322 2.56 15.82 -22.89
C ASN A 322 1.41 15.10 -22.15
N VAL A 323 1.41 13.76 -22.19
CA VAL A 323 0.40 12.92 -21.51
C VAL A 323 1.02 12.14 -20.36
N ILE A 324 0.45 12.26 -19.16
CA ILE A 324 0.92 11.61 -17.93
C ILE A 324 -0.18 10.70 -17.38
N GLY A 325 0.13 9.43 -17.11
CA GLY A 325 -0.79 8.50 -16.46
C GLY A 325 -0.62 8.47 -14.94
N ILE A 326 -1.72 8.58 -14.21
CA ILE A 326 -1.76 8.51 -12.74
C ILE A 326 -2.77 7.44 -12.30
N GLY A 327 -2.36 6.64 -11.30
CA GLY A 327 -3.18 5.56 -10.77
C GLY A 327 -3.36 4.41 -11.76
N LEU A 328 -4.57 3.85 -11.84
CA LEU A 328 -4.85 2.66 -12.65
C LEU A 328 -4.69 2.86 -14.17
N SER A 329 -4.61 4.10 -14.66
CA SER A 329 -4.31 4.37 -16.07
C SER A 329 -2.86 4.06 -16.42
N TYR A 330 -1.93 4.19 -15.46
CA TYR A 330 -0.53 3.81 -15.61
C TYR A 330 -0.27 2.35 -15.26
N GLY A 331 -0.72 1.89 -14.10
CA GLY A 331 -0.42 0.53 -13.66
C GLY A 331 -1.24 0.09 -12.45
N PHE A 332 -1.22 -1.22 -12.19
CA PHE A 332 -1.95 -1.83 -11.09
C PHE A 332 -1.22 -3.04 -10.50
N LEU A 333 -1.26 -3.11 -9.18
CA LEU A 333 -0.93 -4.27 -8.37
C LEU A 333 -2.07 -4.54 -7.40
N GLU A 334 -2.29 -5.81 -7.08
CA GLU A 334 -3.23 -6.17 -6.01
C GLU A 334 -2.88 -5.45 -4.69
N PRO A 335 -3.89 -5.03 -3.89
CA PRO A 335 -3.67 -4.11 -2.78
C PRO A 335 -3.20 -4.80 -1.48
N LEU A 336 -2.47 -5.92 -1.56
CA LEU A 336 -1.99 -6.67 -0.39
C LEU A 336 -1.20 -5.76 0.58
N GLU A 337 -0.38 -4.88 0.03
CA GLU A 337 0.44 -3.92 0.76
C GLU A 337 -0.08 -2.49 0.64
N SER A 338 -1.40 -2.33 0.41
CA SER A 338 -2.03 -1.00 0.24
C SER A 338 -1.43 -0.17 -0.89
N THR A 339 -0.99 -0.82 -1.95
CA THR A 339 -0.20 -0.26 -3.06
C THR A 339 -0.98 0.68 -3.98
N GLY A 340 -2.30 0.54 -4.08
CA GLY A 340 -3.12 1.29 -5.04
C GLY A 340 -3.06 2.81 -4.85
N LEU A 341 -3.37 3.29 -3.64
CA LEU A 341 -3.25 4.72 -3.34
C LEU A 341 -1.80 5.15 -3.13
N PHE A 342 -0.92 4.26 -2.65
CA PHE A 342 0.49 4.56 -2.47
C PHE A 342 1.13 5.01 -3.81
N THR A 343 1.05 4.19 -4.85
CA THR A 343 1.59 4.55 -6.17
C THR A 343 0.91 5.79 -6.76
N THR A 344 -0.38 5.96 -6.51
CA THR A 344 -1.13 7.15 -6.99
C THR A 344 -0.58 8.43 -6.38
N HIS A 345 -0.50 8.53 -5.05
CA HIS A 345 -0.07 9.78 -4.42
C HIS A 345 1.44 10.04 -4.58
N GLU A 346 2.30 9.01 -4.60
CA GLU A 346 3.73 9.20 -4.86
C GLU A 346 3.96 9.73 -6.30
N ASN A 347 3.22 9.21 -7.28
CA ASN A 347 3.31 9.71 -8.65
C ASN A 347 2.82 11.17 -8.75
N ILE A 348 1.75 11.54 -8.02
CA ILE A 348 1.28 12.93 -7.93
C ILE A 348 2.36 13.82 -7.32
N LEU A 349 2.96 13.42 -6.19
CA LEU A 349 4.00 14.20 -5.51
C LEU A 349 5.24 14.40 -6.39
N ARG A 350 5.68 13.35 -7.11
CA ARG A 350 6.79 13.45 -8.07
C ARG A 350 6.47 14.41 -9.20
N LEU A 351 5.24 14.35 -9.70
CA LEU A 351 4.80 15.24 -10.76
C LEU A 351 4.78 16.71 -10.29
N VAL A 352 4.19 16.96 -9.11
CA VAL A 352 4.18 18.30 -8.49
C VAL A 352 5.60 18.81 -8.29
N ASP A 353 6.51 18.03 -7.71
CA ASP A 353 7.91 18.40 -7.51
C ASP A 353 8.63 18.72 -8.84
N THR A 354 8.34 17.95 -9.90
CA THR A 354 8.89 18.19 -11.23
C THR A 354 8.43 19.53 -11.79
N PHE A 355 7.13 19.83 -11.71
CA PHE A 355 6.57 21.11 -12.18
C PHE A 355 7.07 22.29 -11.36
N GLU A 356 7.21 22.16 -10.04
CA GLU A 356 7.76 23.22 -9.16
C GLU A 356 9.20 23.56 -9.50
N ARG A 357 10.05 22.54 -9.64
CA ARG A 357 11.48 22.74 -9.95
C ARG A 357 11.70 23.39 -11.31
N ARG A 358 10.77 23.22 -12.25
CA ARG A 358 10.89 23.66 -13.64
C ARG A 358 10.00 24.84 -13.99
N ASP A 359 9.15 25.28 -13.08
CA ASP A 359 8.14 26.32 -13.36
C ASP A 359 7.34 26.03 -14.66
N GLY A 360 7.01 24.76 -14.88
CA GLY A 360 6.31 24.27 -16.06
C GLY A 360 7.17 24.13 -17.35
N HIS A 361 8.47 24.45 -17.30
CA HIS A 361 9.40 24.25 -18.43
C HIS A 361 10.02 22.85 -18.41
N ILE A 362 9.22 21.86 -18.75
CA ILE A 362 9.59 20.44 -18.70
C ILE A 362 10.50 20.09 -19.88
N THR A 363 11.56 19.33 -19.60
CA THR A 363 12.52 18.81 -20.59
C THR A 363 12.44 17.30 -20.70
N GLN A 364 13.03 16.73 -21.75
CA GLN A 364 13.07 15.27 -21.93
C GLN A 364 13.74 14.55 -20.74
N ILE A 365 14.78 15.13 -20.13
CA ILE A 365 15.43 14.56 -18.93
C ILE A 365 14.45 14.46 -17.75
N ASP A 366 13.55 15.44 -17.59
CA ASP A 366 12.55 15.38 -16.53
C ASP A 366 11.53 14.27 -16.78
N ILE A 367 11.10 14.10 -18.03
CA ILE A 367 10.20 13.03 -18.47
C ILE A 367 10.86 11.65 -18.26
N ASP A 368 12.10 11.50 -18.70
CA ASP A 368 12.86 10.25 -18.56
C ASP A 368 13.09 9.91 -17.08
N GLY A 369 13.41 10.90 -16.26
CA GLY A 369 13.59 10.76 -14.81
C GLY A 369 12.28 10.35 -14.11
N TYR A 370 11.15 10.95 -14.48
CA TYR A 370 9.84 10.55 -13.97
C TYR A 370 9.51 9.10 -14.38
N ASN A 371 9.65 8.76 -15.65
CA ASN A 371 9.38 7.42 -16.16
C ASN A 371 10.22 6.35 -15.47
N HIS A 372 11.51 6.63 -15.28
CA HIS A 372 12.40 5.73 -14.53
C HIS A 372 11.90 5.53 -13.10
N ALA A 373 11.58 6.60 -12.39
CA ALA A 373 11.19 6.55 -10.99
C ALA A 373 9.86 5.80 -10.77
N VAL A 374 8.82 6.10 -11.55
CA VAL A 374 7.50 5.46 -11.40
C VAL A 374 7.52 3.98 -11.82
N SER A 375 8.28 3.66 -12.88
CA SER A 375 8.50 2.28 -13.32
C SER A 375 9.16 1.45 -12.24
N TYR A 376 10.25 1.97 -11.72
CA TYR A 376 11.07 1.34 -10.72
C TYR A 376 10.30 1.09 -9.42
N GLU A 377 9.54 2.08 -8.94
CA GLU A 377 8.73 1.96 -7.72
C GLU A 377 7.66 0.86 -7.85
N LEU A 378 6.97 0.82 -8.98
CA LEU A 378 5.93 -0.19 -9.19
C LEU A 378 6.54 -1.61 -9.33
N GLU A 379 7.71 -1.75 -9.96
CA GLU A 379 8.43 -3.04 -10.04
C GLU A 379 8.93 -3.50 -8.67
N ALA A 380 9.45 -2.58 -7.85
CA ALA A 380 9.87 -2.90 -6.49
C ALA A 380 8.68 -3.34 -5.61
N MET A 381 7.53 -2.67 -5.74
CA MET A 381 6.29 -3.10 -5.07
C MET A 381 5.79 -4.45 -5.57
N LYS A 382 5.88 -4.71 -6.88
CA LYS A 382 5.57 -6.02 -7.45
C LYS A 382 6.40 -7.13 -6.79
N GLU A 383 7.72 -6.94 -6.71
CA GLU A 383 8.64 -7.91 -6.11
C GLU A 383 8.34 -8.14 -4.62
N PHE A 384 8.01 -7.07 -3.91
CA PHE A 384 7.61 -7.17 -2.52
C PHE A 384 6.32 -7.98 -2.33
N VAL A 385 5.31 -7.79 -3.19
CA VAL A 385 4.07 -8.58 -3.17
C VAL A 385 4.33 -10.04 -3.58
N GLU A 386 5.12 -10.29 -4.64
CA GLU A 386 5.51 -11.65 -5.06
C GLU A 386 6.18 -12.43 -3.92
N MET A 387 7.02 -11.75 -3.11
CA MET A 387 7.72 -12.36 -1.98
C MET A 387 6.76 -13.00 -0.97
N HIS A 388 5.62 -12.40 -0.69
CA HIS A 388 4.63 -12.95 0.25
C HIS A 388 4.17 -14.36 -0.15
N TYR A 389 3.95 -14.56 -1.45
CA TYR A 389 3.55 -15.87 -1.98
C TYR A 389 4.71 -16.85 -2.05
N TYR A 390 5.86 -16.36 -2.49
CA TYR A 390 7.05 -17.18 -2.72
C TYR A 390 7.61 -17.78 -1.43
N ILE A 391 7.74 -16.99 -0.36
CA ILE A 391 8.31 -17.45 0.91
C ILE A 391 7.28 -18.06 1.86
N SER A 392 5.98 -17.96 1.56
CA SER A 392 4.95 -18.62 2.35
C SER A 392 5.17 -20.14 2.35
N PRO A 393 5.24 -20.81 3.51
CA PRO A 393 5.41 -22.25 3.59
C PRO A 393 4.11 -23.03 3.33
N ARG A 394 3.01 -22.33 3.05
CA ARG A 394 1.71 -22.98 2.81
C ARG A 394 1.76 -23.88 1.58
N ASN A 395 1.21 -25.10 1.73
CA ASN A 395 1.14 -26.13 0.69
C ASN A 395 -0.17 -26.94 0.75
N ASP A 396 -1.13 -26.46 1.50
CA ASP A 396 -2.37 -27.16 1.82
C ASP A 396 -3.40 -27.16 0.66
N THR A 397 -3.29 -26.23 -0.29
CA THR A 397 -4.14 -26.19 -1.49
C THR A 397 -3.30 -26.24 -2.77
N GLU A 398 -3.95 -26.43 -3.92
CA GLU A 398 -3.27 -26.41 -5.23
C GLU A 398 -2.70 -25.03 -5.53
N TYR A 399 -3.45 -23.98 -5.20
CA TYR A 399 -3.03 -22.58 -5.31
C TYR A 399 -1.72 -22.33 -4.55
N TRP A 400 -1.66 -22.65 -3.25
CA TRP A 400 -0.48 -22.44 -2.44
C TRP A 400 0.71 -23.30 -2.90
N ARG A 401 0.49 -24.60 -3.22
CA ARG A 401 1.54 -25.45 -3.81
C ARG A 401 2.11 -24.94 -5.13
N HIS A 402 1.29 -24.19 -5.88
CA HIS A 402 1.75 -23.64 -7.16
C HIS A 402 2.65 -22.43 -6.99
N TYR A 403 2.39 -21.57 -6.00
CA TYR A 403 3.11 -20.31 -5.81
C TYR A 403 4.19 -20.36 -4.74
N SER A 404 4.02 -21.12 -3.66
CA SER A 404 5.09 -21.37 -2.70
C SER A 404 6.24 -22.15 -3.37
N ASN A 405 7.47 -21.80 -3.05
CA ASN A 405 8.71 -22.38 -3.62
C ASN A 405 8.96 -22.09 -5.11
N LYS A 406 8.26 -21.16 -5.73
CA LYS A 406 8.68 -20.63 -7.03
C LYS A 406 9.66 -19.49 -6.79
N SER A 407 10.90 -19.68 -7.26
CA SER A 407 11.86 -18.60 -7.28
C SER A 407 11.35 -17.44 -8.14
N PRO A 408 11.38 -16.19 -7.66
CA PRO A 408 11.10 -15.03 -8.49
C PRO A 408 12.12 -15.03 -9.63
N LEU A 409 11.63 -15.04 -10.87
CA LEU A 409 12.46 -15.20 -12.07
C LEU A 409 13.53 -14.12 -12.27
N THR A 410 13.43 -13.00 -11.58
CA THR A 410 14.33 -11.85 -11.74
C THR A 410 15.51 -11.81 -10.78
N TYR A 411 15.49 -12.59 -9.67
CA TYR A 411 16.53 -12.55 -8.63
C TYR A 411 17.08 -13.92 -8.21
N ASP A 412 16.78 -14.98 -8.96
CA ASP A 412 16.99 -16.37 -8.58
C ASP A 412 18.34 -16.67 -7.94
N GLU A 413 19.43 -16.30 -8.57
CA GLU A 413 20.75 -16.63 -8.02
C GLU A 413 21.17 -15.67 -6.90
N MET A 414 20.81 -14.40 -6.99
CA MET A 414 21.26 -13.40 -6.03
C MET A 414 20.41 -13.44 -4.76
N PHE A 415 19.10 -13.60 -4.89
CA PHE A 415 18.18 -13.73 -3.74
C PHE A 415 18.46 -15.01 -2.94
N ASP A 416 18.62 -16.15 -3.60
CA ASP A 416 18.93 -17.42 -2.96
C ASP A 416 20.30 -17.41 -2.25
N LYS A 417 21.33 -16.83 -2.87
CA LYS A 417 22.66 -16.67 -2.27
C LYS A 417 22.68 -15.70 -1.09
N VAL A 418 21.92 -14.61 -1.22
CA VAL A 418 21.86 -13.54 -0.22
C VAL A 418 21.06 -13.98 0.99
N VAL A 419 19.95 -14.66 0.78
CA VAL A 419 19.02 -15.01 1.85
C VAL A 419 19.52 -16.22 2.66
N ARG A 420 20.36 -17.09 2.10
CA ARG A 420 20.95 -18.25 2.82
C ARG A 420 22.19 -17.93 3.64
N SER A 421 22.71 -16.70 3.60
CA SER A 421 23.88 -16.30 4.37
C SER A 421 23.59 -15.07 5.23
N PRO A 422 23.85 -15.11 6.55
CA PRO A 422 23.66 -13.94 7.43
C PRO A 422 24.48 -12.72 7.01
N ARG A 423 25.70 -12.96 6.49
CA ARG A 423 26.54 -11.91 5.93
C ARG A 423 25.96 -11.36 4.64
N LEU A 424 25.47 -12.25 3.79
CA LEU A 424 24.84 -11.91 2.54
C LEU A 424 23.47 -11.25 2.76
N TYR A 425 22.77 -11.50 3.87
CA TYR A 425 21.54 -10.80 4.19
C TYR A 425 21.79 -9.32 4.54
N GLN A 426 22.89 -9.01 5.22
CA GLN A 426 23.31 -7.61 5.37
C GLN A 426 23.70 -6.99 4.03
N GLU A 427 24.35 -7.76 3.16
CA GLU A 427 24.65 -7.32 1.80
C GLU A 427 23.39 -7.21 0.95
N PHE A 428 22.39 -8.07 1.13
CA PHE A 428 21.08 -7.97 0.50
C PHE A 428 20.33 -6.71 0.91
N ILE A 429 20.26 -6.44 2.19
CA ILE A 429 19.69 -5.18 2.69
C ILE A 429 20.48 -3.99 2.13
N HIS A 430 21.79 -4.09 2.08
CA HIS A 430 22.64 -3.06 1.51
C HIS A 430 22.46 -2.93 -0.01
N CYS A 431 22.44 -4.02 -0.74
CA CYS A 431 22.17 -4.03 -2.19
C CYS A 431 20.74 -3.59 -2.50
N TRP A 432 19.75 -4.00 -1.71
CA TRP A 432 18.38 -3.54 -1.85
C TRP A 432 18.28 -2.03 -1.57
N ASN A 433 18.97 -1.51 -0.57
CA ASN A 433 19.09 -0.08 -0.31
C ASN A 433 19.75 0.70 -1.45
N ILE A 434 20.83 0.14 -2.02
CA ILE A 434 21.55 0.76 -3.13
C ILE A 434 20.76 0.64 -4.43
N ALA A 435 20.10 -0.49 -4.65
CA ALA A 435 19.27 -0.74 -5.84
C ALA A 435 17.94 0.01 -5.81
N ASN A 436 17.71 0.89 -4.81
CA ASN A 436 16.51 1.73 -4.65
C ASN A 436 15.23 1.01 -4.21
N ALA A 437 15.31 -0.02 -3.41
CA ALA A 437 14.11 -0.50 -2.71
C ALA A 437 13.36 0.68 -2.10
N PRO A 438 12.04 0.64 -2.03
CA PRO A 438 11.31 1.59 -1.21
C PRO A 438 12.01 1.68 0.13
N ARG A 439 12.14 2.88 0.69
CA ARG A 439 12.93 3.18 1.90
C ARG A 439 12.54 2.34 3.13
N ASP A 440 11.50 1.53 3.01
CA ASP A 440 10.98 0.68 4.08
C ASP A 440 11.44 -0.78 3.96
N LEU A 441 12.69 -1.02 4.33
CA LEU A 441 13.23 -2.37 4.48
C LEU A 441 12.59 -3.14 5.64
N GLY A 442 11.95 -2.44 6.58
CA GLY A 442 11.22 -3.03 7.69
C GLY A 442 10.16 -4.01 7.18
N GLY A 443 9.43 -3.64 6.13
CA GLY A 443 8.44 -4.50 5.51
C GLY A 443 8.99 -5.87 5.13
N LEU A 444 10.08 -5.90 4.39
CA LEU A 444 10.69 -7.15 3.93
C LEU A 444 11.04 -8.09 5.09
N VAL A 445 11.71 -7.60 6.12
CA VAL A 445 12.16 -8.43 7.25
C VAL A 445 11.01 -8.87 8.15
N TYR A 446 10.01 -8.03 8.36
CA TYR A 446 8.81 -8.40 9.13
C TYR A 446 8.01 -9.49 8.43
N ILE A 447 7.80 -9.36 7.12
CA ILE A 447 7.09 -10.37 6.32
C ILE A 447 7.89 -11.67 6.28
N ALA A 448 9.20 -11.63 5.99
CA ALA A 448 10.04 -12.82 5.95
C ALA A 448 10.02 -13.58 7.28
N ALA A 449 10.25 -12.90 8.40
CA ALA A 449 10.22 -13.53 9.71
C ALA A 449 8.82 -14.04 10.09
N GLY A 450 7.77 -13.25 9.83
CA GLY A 450 6.38 -13.63 10.08
C GLY A 450 5.91 -14.85 9.26
N LEU A 451 6.56 -15.11 8.12
CA LEU A 451 6.35 -16.31 7.29
C LEU A 451 7.29 -17.47 7.68
N GLY A 452 8.07 -17.34 8.75
CA GLY A 452 8.98 -18.36 9.21
C GLY A 452 10.24 -18.49 8.36
N TYR A 453 10.55 -17.48 7.55
CA TYR A 453 11.75 -17.46 6.73
C TYR A 453 12.91 -16.80 7.50
N HIS A 454 13.94 -17.60 7.80
CA HIS A 454 15.07 -17.14 8.60
C HIS A 454 16.35 -17.08 7.76
N PRO A 455 17.04 -15.92 7.70
CA PRO A 455 18.31 -15.78 7.01
C PRO A 455 19.45 -16.54 7.72
N LEU A 456 19.27 -16.81 9.02
CA LEU A 456 20.21 -17.57 9.84
C LEU A 456 19.65 -18.96 10.10
N THR A 457 20.34 -20.02 9.69
CA THR A 457 19.92 -21.37 10.00
C THR A 457 20.25 -21.76 11.44
N LYS A 458 19.52 -22.75 12.00
CA LYS A 458 19.84 -23.29 13.32
C LYS A 458 21.27 -23.86 13.40
N THR A 459 21.81 -24.33 12.27
CA THR A 459 23.20 -24.81 12.17
C THR A 459 24.19 -23.65 12.26
N ASP A 460 23.94 -22.56 11.54
CA ASP A 460 24.77 -21.35 11.61
C ASP A 460 24.77 -20.76 13.00
N TYR A 461 23.59 -20.69 13.63
CA TYR A 461 23.46 -20.28 15.03
C TYR A 461 24.36 -21.12 15.96
N LYS A 462 24.29 -22.47 15.87
CA LYS A 462 25.13 -23.36 16.69
C LYS A 462 26.63 -23.14 16.45
N HIS A 463 27.04 -22.95 15.20
CA HIS A 463 28.43 -22.69 14.85
C HIS A 463 28.90 -21.35 15.43
N LYS A 464 28.08 -20.30 15.34
CA LYS A 464 28.41 -18.99 15.90
C LYS A 464 28.52 -19.01 17.42
N MET A 465 27.61 -19.73 18.11
CA MET A 465 27.69 -19.95 19.56
C MET A 465 28.96 -20.70 19.93
N ALA A 466 29.31 -21.74 19.22
CA ALA A 466 30.54 -22.52 19.48
C ALA A 466 31.84 -21.71 19.29
N ARG A 467 31.81 -20.70 18.40
CA ARG A 467 32.95 -19.78 18.17
C ARG A 467 32.98 -18.60 19.12
N GLY A 468 32.01 -18.49 20.02
CA GLY A 468 31.90 -17.36 20.98
C GLY A 468 31.59 -16.00 20.31
N GLU A 469 30.97 -16.02 19.12
CA GLU A 469 30.59 -14.79 18.41
C GLU A 469 29.50 -14.00 19.17
N PHE A 470 28.78 -14.64 20.09
CA PHE A 470 28.01 -13.99 21.15
C PHE A 470 27.97 -14.87 22.40
N ASN A 471 27.66 -14.25 23.53
CA ASN A 471 27.54 -14.94 24.81
C ASN A 471 26.09 -14.97 25.29
N MET A 472 25.77 -15.94 26.13
CA MET A 472 24.45 -16.09 26.73
C MET A 472 24.04 -14.88 27.56
N ALA A 473 24.98 -14.22 28.21
CA ALA A 473 24.69 -13.04 29.02
C ALA A 473 24.14 -11.88 28.19
N TYR A 474 24.66 -11.69 26.98
CA TYR A 474 24.11 -10.71 26.03
C TYR A 474 22.67 -11.04 25.64
N LEU A 475 22.37 -12.31 25.33
CA LEU A 475 21.02 -12.73 24.95
C LEU A 475 20.05 -12.62 26.12
N GLU A 476 20.47 -12.96 27.32
CA GLU A 476 19.65 -12.79 28.53
C GLU A 476 19.35 -11.30 28.79
N GLU A 477 20.34 -10.44 28.65
CA GLU A 477 20.16 -8.99 28.79
C GLU A 477 19.18 -8.44 27.73
N ALA A 478 19.31 -8.84 26.46
CA ALA A 478 18.43 -8.41 25.37
C ALA A 478 16.98 -8.89 25.62
N LYS A 479 16.80 -10.15 26.02
CA LYS A 479 15.51 -10.72 26.41
C LYS A 479 14.88 -9.93 27.55
N ASP A 480 15.62 -9.70 28.62
CA ASP A 480 15.11 -9.01 29.80
C ASP A 480 14.76 -7.55 29.52
N LYS A 481 15.58 -6.83 28.74
CA LYS A 481 15.28 -5.49 28.22
C LYS A 481 13.97 -5.46 27.43
N HIS A 482 13.81 -6.41 26.49
CA HIS A 482 12.60 -6.51 25.68
C HIS A 482 11.36 -6.73 26.55
N PHE A 483 11.35 -7.72 27.42
CA PHE A 483 10.17 -8.04 28.25
C PHE A 483 9.89 -6.95 29.29
N HIS A 484 10.91 -6.31 29.84
CA HIS A 484 10.73 -5.15 30.74
C HIS A 484 10.04 -3.99 30.01
N TYR A 485 10.54 -3.64 28.83
CA TYR A 485 9.97 -2.58 28.01
C TYR A 485 8.53 -2.92 27.58
N ARG A 486 8.31 -4.12 27.03
CA ARG A 486 6.98 -4.62 26.63
C ARG A 486 5.98 -4.51 27.79
N LYS A 487 6.36 -4.96 28.98
CA LYS A 487 5.51 -4.86 30.18
C LYS A 487 5.17 -3.42 30.54
N SER A 488 6.13 -2.52 30.41
CA SER A 488 5.92 -1.09 30.68
C SER A 488 4.92 -0.48 29.69
N VAL A 489 5.12 -0.69 28.39
CA VAL A 489 4.25 -0.18 27.32
C VAL A 489 2.83 -0.73 27.48
N LEU A 490 2.67 -2.03 27.64
CA LEU A 490 1.35 -2.66 27.78
C LEU A 490 0.61 -2.18 29.04
N ARG A 491 1.32 -1.92 30.16
CA ARG A 491 0.73 -1.31 31.36
C ARG A 491 0.22 0.10 31.09
N TRP A 492 0.96 0.88 30.34
CA TRP A 492 0.56 2.23 29.98
C TRP A 492 -0.61 2.20 28.98
N LEU A 493 -0.57 1.35 27.95
CA LEU A 493 -1.63 1.22 26.94
C LEU A 493 -2.98 0.79 27.53
N LYS A 494 -3.00 0.01 28.62
CA LYS A 494 -4.26 -0.34 29.32
C LYS A 494 -5.07 0.87 29.76
N LYS A 495 -4.45 2.03 29.94
CA LYS A 495 -5.08 3.29 30.37
C LYS A 495 -5.44 4.20 29.21
N GLN A 496 -5.04 3.84 27.97
CA GLN A 496 -5.27 4.64 26.79
C GLN A 496 -6.62 4.26 26.14
N PRO A 497 -7.23 5.19 25.37
CA PRO A 497 -8.48 4.92 24.69
C PRO A 497 -8.33 3.78 23.67
N SER A 498 -9.40 3.02 23.42
CA SER A 498 -9.48 2.14 22.26
C SER A 498 -9.45 2.99 20.98
N HIS A 499 -9.17 2.36 19.84
CA HIS A 499 -9.22 3.05 18.55
C HIS A 499 -10.60 3.71 18.32
N TYR A 500 -11.68 3.00 18.66
CA TYR A 500 -13.06 3.54 18.60
C TYR A 500 -13.24 4.77 19.49
N GLU A 501 -12.83 4.69 20.77
CA GLU A 501 -12.94 5.82 21.72
C GLU A 501 -12.11 7.02 21.27
N TYR A 502 -10.88 6.78 20.77
CA TYR A 502 -10.01 7.83 20.26
C TYR A 502 -10.65 8.58 19.08
N LEU A 503 -11.14 7.85 18.10
CA LEU A 503 -11.83 8.43 16.94
C LEU A 503 -13.10 9.21 17.37
N LYS A 504 -13.88 8.65 18.27
CA LYS A 504 -15.10 9.31 18.80
C LYS A 504 -14.79 10.62 19.51
N GLN A 505 -13.66 10.69 20.21
CA GLN A 505 -13.26 11.89 20.96
C GLN A 505 -12.57 12.96 20.11
N ARG A 506 -11.92 12.58 19.00
CA ARG A 506 -11.05 13.48 18.22
C ARG A 506 -11.61 13.82 16.83
N ILE A 507 -12.31 12.91 16.20
CA ILE A 507 -12.74 13.03 14.80
C ILE A 507 -14.27 13.08 14.69
N TYR A 508 -14.94 12.19 15.39
CA TYR A 508 -16.41 12.01 15.29
C TYR A 508 -17.18 12.68 16.44
N VAL A 509 -16.65 13.79 16.89
CA VAL A 509 -17.27 14.63 17.93
C VAL A 509 -18.63 15.17 17.49
#